data_7a9b8f14cd0e92b3d92bd35cc31a2fa5
#
_entry.id   7a9b8f14cd0e92b3d92bd35cc31a2fa5
#
_cell.length_a   1.000
_cell.length_b   1.000
_cell.length_c   1.000
_cell.angle_alpha   90.00
_cell.angle_beta   90.00
_cell.angle_gamma   90.00
#
_symmetry.space_group_name_H-M   'P 1'
#
loop_
_entity.id
_entity.type
_entity.pdbx_description
1 polymer ?
#
loop_
_entity_poly.entity_id
_entity_poly.type
_entity_poly.pdbx_seq_one_letter_code
_entity_poly.pdbx_strand_id
1 'polypeptide(L)'
;MKEFTDLDLYYMNSGEHTTLYEKMGAHMVKERNKILGTHFRVYAPNAREVFVIGDFNAWQRSHQMQWEIDGVFQLYIEGLKSLENYKYLIITHDGREIYKADPYAFFSQVRPETASTTYNSRYKFKDQAWMNERVEYDFKEQPVSIYEVHLGSWKQKFVNRNEDETPMEAFNSYKDITPLLIEHLKENNYTHVELLPITEHPLDASWGYQVTGYYSPTSRFGKPDELKYLVDQLHQAGIGVILDWVPLHFCKDAHGLYQFDGSWLYEYPYEHDRENHQWGTANFDLGKGVTRSFLLSNLKYWLESFHFDGIRVDALSYLLYWRGETTEDKINHAAIDFIKRVNAMVHTDYKGVLMIAEDSSSFPKVTHSLEDGGIGFDMKWDLGWMNDTLKYMGRPSAYRKYHSNEITFGMYYNQNEHFLLPLSHDEVVHGKHSIIEKMDGNYEDKFNLARAYYSFYFAHPGKKLLFMGNEWGHIREWHEYTEMDWNLLQFPIHQSFYQMMKTLSTFYKENDAFWKYDYQAYEKGFNWVKIDGDSNLFAFSRMSDDQEILTIHNFNDQELFDVHLDLPAESEYKLVFSSTTIPMESFSIYPNENGVTITMPRLTSFYFEKMK
;
A
#
# COMPACT_ATOMS: atom_id res chain seq x y z
N MET A 1 13.88 -22.04 23.88
CA MET A 1 13.93 -20.63 23.43
C MET A 1 15.34 -20.28 23.04
N LYS A 2 15.52 -19.38 22.06
CA LYS A 2 16.86 -18.84 21.73
C LYS A 2 17.36 -17.96 22.88
N GLU A 3 18.62 -18.13 23.28
CA GLU A 3 19.27 -17.31 24.29
C GLU A 3 19.45 -15.87 23.77
N PHE A 4 19.36 -14.87 24.64
CA PHE A 4 19.69 -13.49 24.31
C PHE A 4 21.12 -13.23 24.82
N THR A 5 22.02 -12.85 23.96
CA THR A 5 23.46 -12.78 24.21
C THR A 5 23.99 -11.36 24.18
N ASP A 6 25.23 -11.14 24.65
CA ASP A 6 25.95 -9.85 24.50
C ASP A 6 26.00 -9.41 23.01
N LEU A 7 26.09 -10.36 22.08
CA LEU A 7 26.13 -10.07 20.65
C LEU A 7 24.77 -9.56 20.16
N ASP A 8 23.66 -10.12 20.66
CA ASP A 8 22.30 -9.61 20.33
C ASP A 8 22.13 -8.19 20.86
N LEU A 9 22.58 -7.92 22.09
CA LEU A 9 22.54 -6.60 22.68
C LEU A 9 23.37 -5.59 21.85
N TYR A 10 24.56 -6.00 21.41
CA TYR A 10 25.40 -5.19 20.53
C TYR A 10 24.71 -4.84 19.23
N TYR A 11 24.16 -5.84 18.51
CA TYR A 11 23.45 -5.59 17.25
C TYR A 11 22.17 -4.80 17.46
N MET A 12 21.44 -5.02 18.56
CA MET A 12 20.25 -4.24 18.89
C MET A 12 20.59 -2.76 19.07
N ASN A 13 21.65 -2.46 19.82
CA ASN A 13 22.08 -1.09 20.10
C ASN A 13 22.76 -0.42 18.89
N SER A 14 23.38 -1.19 17.98
CA SER A 14 23.95 -0.64 16.74
C SER A 14 22.91 -0.40 15.65
N GLY A 15 21.67 -0.89 15.79
CA GLY A 15 20.62 -0.76 14.79
C GLY A 15 20.69 -1.79 13.67
N GLU A 16 21.30 -2.95 13.96
CA GLU A 16 21.59 -3.99 12.97
C GLU A 16 20.91 -5.34 13.24
N HIS A 17 20.20 -5.45 14.34
CA HIS A 17 19.52 -6.70 14.68
C HIS A 17 18.23 -6.87 13.88
N THR A 18 18.17 -7.85 12.98
CA THR A 18 17.02 -8.08 12.08
C THR A 18 16.08 -9.20 12.53
N THR A 19 16.39 -9.91 13.64
CA THR A 19 15.60 -11.07 14.10
C THR A 19 15.23 -10.99 15.58
N LEU A 20 15.05 -9.78 16.13
CA LEU A 20 14.64 -9.59 17.54
C LEU A 20 13.34 -10.31 17.88
N TYR A 21 12.39 -10.40 16.92
CA TYR A 21 11.13 -11.10 17.10
C TYR A 21 11.26 -12.59 17.45
N GLU A 22 12.42 -13.20 17.17
CA GLU A 22 12.66 -14.60 17.55
C GLU A 22 13.07 -14.75 19.02
N LYS A 23 13.44 -13.66 19.68
CA LYS A 23 14.01 -13.65 21.03
C LYS A 23 13.22 -12.81 22.02
N MET A 24 12.63 -11.69 21.57
CA MET A 24 11.82 -10.77 22.36
C MET A 24 10.35 -11.16 22.28
N GLY A 25 9.55 -10.72 23.25
CA GLY A 25 8.13 -11.03 23.33
C GLY A 25 7.83 -12.34 24.06
N ALA A 26 6.65 -12.91 23.78
CA ALA A 26 6.15 -14.13 24.42
C ALA A 26 6.32 -15.36 23.53
N HIS A 27 7.18 -16.30 23.90
CA HIS A 27 7.48 -17.51 23.14
C HIS A 27 7.13 -18.78 23.90
N MET A 28 6.39 -19.67 23.24
CA MET A 28 6.03 -20.95 23.83
C MET A 28 7.18 -21.95 23.81
N VAL A 29 7.51 -22.48 24.97
CA VAL A 29 8.46 -23.57 25.12
C VAL A 29 7.74 -24.90 24.89
N LYS A 30 8.26 -25.73 24.00
CA LYS A 30 7.64 -26.99 23.59
C LYS A 30 8.60 -28.17 23.71
N GLU A 31 8.03 -29.30 24.10
CA GLU A 31 8.68 -30.60 23.96
C GLU A 31 7.75 -31.55 23.22
N ARG A 32 8.22 -32.14 22.11
CA ARG A 32 7.43 -33.10 21.28
C ARG A 32 5.99 -32.63 21.01
N ASN A 33 5.80 -31.39 20.60
CA ASN A 33 4.51 -30.73 20.35
C ASN A 33 3.64 -30.41 21.60
N LYS A 34 4.07 -30.71 22.81
CA LYS A 34 3.41 -30.29 24.03
C LYS A 34 3.98 -28.94 24.49
N ILE A 35 3.11 -27.98 24.73
CA ILE A 35 3.51 -26.70 25.34
C ILE A 35 3.79 -26.95 26.82
N LEU A 36 5.01 -26.65 27.26
CA LEU A 36 5.44 -26.75 28.64
C LEU A 36 5.19 -25.46 29.42
N GLY A 37 5.22 -24.32 28.74
CA GLY A 37 5.01 -23.00 29.31
C GLY A 37 5.34 -21.92 28.30
N THR A 38 5.34 -20.68 28.75
CA THR A 38 5.65 -19.50 27.92
C THR A 38 6.80 -18.72 28.55
N HIS A 39 7.76 -18.34 27.72
CA HIS A 39 8.88 -17.49 28.11
C HIS A 39 8.63 -16.08 27.58
N PHE A 40 8.77 -15.09 28.44
CA PHE A 40 8.62 -13.67 28.18
C PHE A 40 9.98 -12.99 28.21
N ARG A 41 10.20 -12.06 27.27
CA ARG A 41 11.37 -11.20 27.28
C ARG A 41 11.01 -9.81 26.77
N VAL A 42 11.46 -8.77 27.50
CA VAL A 42 11.20 -7.37 27.16
C VAL A 42 12.43 -6.52 27.44
N TYR A 43 12.65 -5.51 26.60
CA TYR A 43 13.69 -4.49 26.80
C TYR A 43 13.05 -3.25 27.43
N ALA A 44 13.48 -2.91 28.64
CA ALA A 44 12.97 -1.77 29.39
C ALA A 44 14.11 -1.19 30.29
N PRO A 45 15.15 -0.56 29.70
CA PRO A 45 16.37 -0.19 30.39
C PRO A 45 16.17 0.82 31.53
N ASN A 46 15.08 1.60 31.49
CA ASN A 46 14.76 2.57 32.55
C ASN A 46 13.78 2.02 33.61
N ALA A 47 13.45 0.72 33.54
CA ALA A 47 12.60 0.07 34.54
C ALA A 47 13.40 -0.36 35.78
N ARG A 48 12.84 -0.12 36.98
CA ARG A 48 13.34 -0.69 38.23
C ARG A 48 12.90 -2.15 38.38
N GLU A 49 11.64 -2.44 38.05
CA GLU A 49 11.04 -3.77 38.12
C GLU A 49 10.05 -3.96 36.97
N VAL A 50 9.93 -5.18 36.46
CA VAL A 50 8.96 -5.55 35.47
C VAL A 50 8.19 -6.80 35.92
N PHE A 51 6.88 -6.82 35.74
CA PHE A 51 6.03 -7.95 36.03
C PHE A 51 5.22 -8.36 34.80
N VAL A 52 4.98 -9.65 34.61
CA VAL A 52 3.98 -10.16 33.67
C VAL A 52 2.67 -10.33 34.42
N ILE A 53 1.66 -9.59 34.00
CA ILE A 53 0.30 -9.67 34.57
C ILE A 53 -0.67 -10.09 33.48
N GLY A 54 -1.69 -10.85 33.82
CA GLY A 54 -2.65 -11.35 32.85
C GLY A 54 -3.77 -12.19 33.47
N ASP A 55 -4.59 -12.80 32.63
CA ASP A 55 -5.72 -13.63 33.07
C ASP A 55 -5.27 -14.78 33.98
N PHE A 56 -4.11 -15.36 33.70
CA PHE A 56 -3.53 -16.49 34.43
C PHE A 56 -3.15 -16.18 35.88
N ASN A 57 -3.02 -14.91 36.24
CA ASN A 57 -2.68 -14.50 37.61
C ASN A 57 -3.64 -13.43 38.16
N ALA A 58 -4.85 -13.33 37.57
CA ALA A 58 -5.85 -12.34 37.93
C ALA A 58 -5.30 -10.90 37.94
N TRP A 59 -4.38 -10.61 37.00
CA TRP A 59 -3.74 -9.30 36.79
C TRP A 59 -2.95 -8.81 38.00
N GLN A 60 -2.45 -9.74 38.86
CA GLN A 60 -1.69 -9.44 40.08
C GLN A 60 -0.19 -9.47 39.83
N ARG A 61 0.58 -8.73 40.67
CA ARG A 61 2.06 -8.65 40.68
C ARG A 61 2.73 -9.90 41.24
N SER A 62 2.32 -11.08 40.82
CA SER A 62 2.86 -12.34 41.33
C SER A 62 3.98 -12.93 40.45
N HIS A 63 4.21 -12.37 39.26
CA HIS A 63 5.16 -12.89 38.28
C HIS A 63 6.18 -11.80 37.90
N GLN A 64 7.15 -11.56 38.82
CA GLN A 64 8.24 -10.62 38.60
C GLN A 64 9.24 -11.20 37.60
N MET A 65 9.61 -10.40 36.60
CA MET A 65 10.67 -10.74 35.65
C MET A 65 12.03 -10.55 36.25
N GLN A 66 12.99 -11.36 35.84
CA GLN A 66 14.39 -11.28 36.26
C GLN A 66 15.17 -10.44 35.24
N TRP A 67 16.08 -9.63 35.75
CA TRP A 67 17.09 -8.97 34.94
C TRP A 67 18.00 -10.01 34.27
N GLU A 68 18.09 -9.98 32.94
CA GLU A 68 18.92 -10.90 32.17
C GLU A 68 20.27 -10.23 31.82
N ILE A 69 20.20 -9.11 31.07
CA ILE A 69 21.36 -8.35 30.62
C ILE A 69 20.89 -6.93 30.25
N ASP A 70 21.61 -5.92 30.67
CA ASP A 70 21.55 -4.50 30.33
C ASP A 70 20.16 -3.98 29.83
N GLY A 71 19.20 -3.97 30.74
CA GLY A 71 17.82 -3.51 30.47
C GLY A 71 16.89 -4.58 29.87
N VAL A 72 17.36 -5.78 29.64
CA VAL A 72 16.53 -6.92 29.20
C VAL A 72 16.03 -7.68 30.42
N PHE A 73 14.74 -7.89 30.51
CA PHE A 73 14.07 -8.68 31.54
C PHE A 73 13.48 -9.94 30.94
N GLN A 74 13.52 -11.05 31.68
CA GLN A 74 12.96 -12.33 31.25
C GLN A 74 12.19 -13.03 32.35
N LEU A 75 11.24 -13.90 31.94
CA LEU A 75 10.50 -14.77 32.85
C LEU A 75 9.99 -15.99 32.09
N TYR A 76 10.14 -17.18 32.67
CA TYR A 76 9.47 -18.38 32.24
C TYR A 76 8.28 -18.71 33.16
N ILE A 77 7.09 -18.90 32.60
CA ILE A 77 5.87 -19.31 33.32
C ILE A 77 5.51 -20.71 32.87
N GLU A 78 5.66 -21.69 33.79
CA GLU A 78 5.35 -23.09 33.54
C GLU A 78 3.83 -23.28 33.34
N GLY A 79 3.45 -24.12 32.37
CA GLY A 79 2.06 -24.48 32.11
C GLY A 79 1.26 -23.41 31.33
N LEU A 80 1.78 -22.20 31.16
CA LEU A 80 1.08 -21.14 30.45
C LEU A 80 0.97 -21.46 28.95
N LYS A 81 -0.26 -21.41 28.42
CA LYS A 81 -0.60 -21.83 27.06
C LYS A 81 -0.78 -20.64 26.12
N SER A 82 -1.19 -20.97 24.89
CA SER A 82 -1.63 -20.00 23.88
C SER A 82 -3.00 -19.43 24.21
N LEU A 83 -3.22 -18.20 23.77
CA LEU A 83 -4.48 -17.44 23.92
C LEU A 83 -4.75 -16.94 25.37
N GLU A 84 -3.68 -16.67 26.11
CA GLU A 84 -3.74 -16.00 27.41
C GLU A 84 -3.43 -14.52 27.22
N ASN A 85 -4.28 -13.63 27.76
CA ASN A 85 -4.06 -12.20 27.69
C ASN A 85 -3.07 -11.76 28.78
N TYR A 86 -2.17 -10.83 28.41
CA TYR A 86 -1.16 -10.32 29.32
C TYR A 86 -0.74 -8.88 29.00
N LYS A 87 -0.15 -8.23 29.98
CA LYS A 87 0.60 -6.97 29.87
C LYS A 87 1.89 -7.03 30.67
N TYR A 88 2.80 -6.13 30.36
CA TYR A 88 3.90 -5.79 31.27
C TYR A 88 3.46 -4.68 32.21
N LEU A 89 3.62 -4.90 33.51
CA LEU A 89 3.58 -3.85 34.53
C LEU A 89 5.01 -3.43 34.79
N ILE A 90 5.36 -2.22 34.40
CA ILE A 90 6.68 -1.63 34.56
C ILE A 90 6.66 -0.67 35.74
N ILE A 91 7.58 -0.86 36.69
CA ILE A 91 7.82 0.06 37.80
C ILE A 91 9.06 0.88 37.46
N THR A 92 8.90 2.14 37.26
CA THR A 92 9.99 3.08 36.94
C THR A 92 10.84 3.39 38.21
N HIS A 93 12.02 3.99 38.04
CA HIS A 93 12.87 4.38 39.16
C HIS A 93 12.23 5.43 40.10
N ASP A 94 11.34 6.28 39.56
CA ASP A 94 10.58 7.26 40.35
C ASP A 94 9.28 6.67 40.95
N GLY A 95 9.05 5.37 40.79
CA GLY A 95 7.97 4.61 41.42
C GLY A 95 6.63 4.67 40.68
N ARG A 96 6.55 5.23 39.47
CA ARG A 96 5.34 5.16 38.63
C ARG A 96 5.10 3.74 38.18
N GLU A 97 3.82 3.37 38.07
CA GLU A 97 3.33 2.11 37.50
C GLU A 97 2.81 2.34 36.09
N ILE A 98 3.39 1.66 35.14
CA ILE A 98 3.05 1.78 33.73
C ILE A 98 2.60 0.42 33.20
N TYR A 99 1.41 0.35 32.62
CA TYR A 99 0.82 -0.86 32.07
C TYR A 99 1.00 -0.86 30.55
N LYS A 100 1.81 -1.79 30.02
CA LYS A 100 2.20 -1.84 28.61
C LYS A 100 1.81 -3.13 27.94
N ALA A 101 1.28 -3.04 26.69
CA ALA A 101 1.27 -4.17 25.79
C ALA A 101 2.71 -4.55 25.40
N ASP A 102 2.91 -5.79 25.02
CA ASP A 102 4.21 -6.26 24.56
C ASP A 102 4.55 -5.68 23.18
N PRO A 103 5.68 -4.97 23.03
CA PRO A 103 6.09 -4.43 21.73
C PRO A 103 6.25 -5.47 20.62
N TYR A 104 6.57 -6.71 21.00
CA TYR A 104 6.78 -7.85 20.10
C TYR A 104 5.62 -8.86 20.13
N ALA A 105 4.44 -8.47 20.61
CA ALA A 105 3.29 -9.36 20.64
C ALA A 105 2.88 -9.81 19.24
N PHE A 106 2.70 -11.12 19.04
CA PHE A 106 2.26 -11.71 17.79
C PHE A 106 0.74 -11.72 17.60
N PHE A 107 0.01 -11.39 18.66
CA PHE A 107 -1.44 -11.28 18.65
C PHE A 107 -1.89 -10.32 19.75
N SER A 108 -2.97 -9.60 19.49
CA SER A 108 -3.57 -8.62 20.41
C SER A 108 -4.99 -9.00 20.76
N GLN A 109 -5.42 -8.62 21.96
CA GLN A 109 -6.82 -8.71 22.37
C GLN A 109 -7.68 -7.83 21.48
N VAL A 110 -8.91 -8.26 21.24
CA VAL A 110 -9.87 -7.50 20.42
C VAL A 110 -10.25 -6.19 21.11
N ARG A 111 -10.28 -5.10 20.33
CA ARG A 111 -10.70 -3.79 20.83
C ARG A 111 -12.10 -3.82 21.48
N PRO A 112 -12.42 -3.03 22.49
CA PRO A 112 -11.62 -1.89 23.02
C PRO A 112 -10.50 -2.31 23.98
N GLU A 113 -10.31 -3.57 24.20
CA GLU A 113 -9.29 -4.09 25.10
C GLU A 113 -7.88 -3.88 24.51
N THR A 114 -6.86 -3.85 25.38
CA THR A 114 -5.53 -3.37 25.00
C THR A 114 -4.41 -4.31 25.44
N ALA A 115 -4.72 -5.57 25.79
CA ALA A 115 -3.71 -6.53 26.17
C ALA A 115 -3.08 -7.22 24.96
N SER A 116 -1.88 -7.70 25.13
CA SER A 116 -1.26 -8.67 24.24
C SER A 116 -1.80 -10.06 24.53
N THR A 117 -1.80 -10.94 23.54
CA THR A 117 -2.28 -12.31 23.69
C THR A 117 -1.17 -13.28 23.28
N THR A 118 -0.86 -14.25 24.13
CA THR A 118 0.12 -15.29 23.79
C THR A 118 -0.37 -16.09 22.59
N TYR A 119 0.49 -16.29 21.59
CA TYR A 119 0.08 -16.95 20.36
C TYR A 119 1.05 -18.02 19.89
N ASN A 120 0.52 -19.14 19.47
CA ASN A 120 1.26 -20.23 18.89
C ASN A 120 0.73 -20.57 17.50
N SER A 121 1.34 -19.98 16.48
CA SER A 121 1.00 -20.29 15.09
C SER A 121 1.22 -21.77 14.78
N ARG A 122 0.25 -22.35 14.08
CA ARG A 122 0.29 -23.73 13.58
C ARG A 122 0.08 -23.77 12.05
N TYR A 123 -0.03 -22.62 11.44
CA TYR A 123 -0.23 -22.51 10.00
C TYR A 123 0.97 -23.10 9.24
N LYS A 124 0.68 -23.75 8.15
CA LYS A 124 1.67 -24.27 7.20
C LYS A 124 1.28 -23.80 5.82
N PHE A 125 2.10 -22.97 5.26
CA PHE A 125 1.92 -22.46 3.90
C PHE A 125 1.98 -23.58 2.85
N LYS A 126 1.24 -23.38 1.76
CA LYS A 126 1.18 -24.27 0.59
C LYS A 126 1.58 -23.52 -0.71
N ASP A 127 2.17 -22.38 -0.56
CA ASP A 127 2.54 -21.42 -1.61
C ASP A 127 3.95 -21.61 -2.15
N GLN A 128 4.56 -22.77 -1.98
CA GLN A 128 5.97 -23.01 -2.38
C GLN A 128 6.23 -22.74 -3.86
N ALA A 129 5.25 -23.00 -4.75
CA ALA A 129 5.38 -22.69 -6.18
C ALA A 129 5.54 -21.18 -6.40
N TRP A 130 4.64 -20.39 -5.80
CA TRP A 130 4.69 -18.93 -5.83
C TRP A 130 6.01 -18.39 -5.29
N MET A 131 6.45 -18.86 -4.13
CA MET A 131 7.70 -18.42 -3.49
C MET A 131 8.94 -18.71 -4.34
N ASN A 132 8.92 -19.80 -5.13
CA ASN A 132 9.99 -20.12 -6.08
C ASN A 132 9.96 -19.21 -7.31
N GLU A 133 8.76 -18.91 -7.84
CA GLU A 133 8.59 -18.03 -9.01
C GLU A 133 8.90 -16.57 -8.65
N ARG A 134 8.55 -16.14 -7.45
CA ARG A 134 8.81 -14.77 -6.98
C ARG A 134 10.27 -14.36 -7.05
N VAL A 135 11.20 -15.29 -6.83
CA VAL A 135 12.66 -15.00 -6.87
C VAL A 135 13.12 -14.45 -8.22
N GLU A 136 12.43 -14.84 -9.30
CA GLU A 136 12.73 -14.40 -10.68
C GLU A 136 11.81 -13.24 -11.13
N TYR A 137 10.96 -12.72 -10.24
CA TYR A 137 10.02 -11.67 -10.60
C TYR A 137 10.73 -10.33 -10.81
N ASP A 138 10.57 -9.76 -12.01
CA ASP A 138 11.01 -8.41 -12.35
C ASP A 138 9.79 -7.56 -12.75
N PHE A 139 9.40 -6.63 -11.91
CA PHE A 139 8.26 -5.74 -12.14
C PHE A 139 8.40 -4.87 -13.39
N LYS A 140 9.62 -4.65 -13.88
CA LYS A 140 9.87 -3.85 -15.10
C LYS A 140 9.41 -4.60 -16.35
N GLU A 141 9.57 -5.92 -16.34
CA GLU A 141 9.23 -6.82 -17.44
C GLU A 141 7.85 -7.49 -17.30
N GLN A 142 7.01 -7.00 -16.37
CA GLN A 142 5.70 -7.57 -16.08
C GLN A 142 4.61 -6.48 -15.95
N PRO A 143 3.36 -6.80 -16.28
CA PRO A 143 2.24 -5.94 -15.92
C PRO A 143 2.09 -5.90 -14.39
N VAL A 144 2.00 -4.71 -13.81
CA VAL A 144 1.69 -4.52 -12.40
C VAL A 144 0.43 -3.69 -12.28
N SER A 145 -0.63 -4.30 -11.74
CA SER A 145 -1.90 -3.67 -11.43
C SER A 145 -2.27 -4.04 -10.00
N ILE A 146 -2.27 -3.03 -9.12
CA ILE A 146 -2.46 -3.17 -7.68
C ILE A 146 -3.88 -2.76 -7.31
N TYR A 147 -4.57 -3.60 -6.55
CA TYR A 147 -5.85 -3.27 -5.93
C TYR A 147 -5.63 -2.89 -4.47
N GLU A 148 -5.81 -1.63 -4.13
CA GLU A 148 -5.70 -1.13 -2.77
C GLU A 148 -7.03 -1.34 -2.04
N VAL A 149 -7.00 -2.00 -0.88
CA VAL A 149 -8.22 -2.40 -0.17
C VAL A 149 -8.15 -2.19 1.34
N HIS A 150 -9.23 -1.63 1.90
CA HIS A 150 -9.51 -1.64 3.33
C HIS A 150 -10.47 -2.79 3.66
N LEU A 151 -9.97 -3.83 4.30
CA LEU A 151 -10.73 -5.07 4.53
C LEU A 151 -12.03 -4.84 5.32
N GLY A 152 -12.02 -3.89 6.26
CA GLY A 152 -13.17 -3.63 7.15
C GLY A 152 -14.39 -3.03 6.46
N SER A 153 -14.19 -2.31 5.35
CA SER A 153 -15.27 -1.62 4.62
C SER A 153 -15.46 -2.12 3.19
N TRP A 154 -14.59 -3.00 2.69
CA TRP A 154 -14.75 -3.56 1.35
C TRP A 154 -16.02 -4.40 1.22
N LYS A 155 -16.19 -5.40 2.09
CA LYS A 155 -17.43 -6.18 2.27
C LYS A 155 -17.64 -6.49 3.74
N GLN A 156 -18.87 -6.34 4.22
CA GLN A 156 -19.28 -6.64 5.59
C GLN A 156 -20.26 -7.81 5.60
N LYS A 157 -20.41 -8.51 6.73
CA LYS A 157 -21.39 -9.60 6.90
C LYS A 157 -22.82 -9.10 6.83
N PHE A 158 -23.04 -7.86 7.23
CA PHE A 158 -24.32 -7.15 7.11
C PHE A 158 -24.03 -5.66 6.98
N VAL A 159 -24.94 -4.91 6.35
CA VAL A 159 -24.78 -3.46 6.13
C VAL A 159 -24.79 -2.74 7.48
N ASN A 160 -23.66 -2.21 7.87
CA ASN A 160 -23.54 -1.28 9.00
C ASN A 160 -24.03 0.11 8.58
N ARG A 161 -24.96 0.69 9.36
CA ARG A 161 -25.48 2.06 9.16
C ARG A 161 -24.98 3.04 10.21
N ASN A 162 -24.16 2.59 11.15
CA ASN A 162 -23.50 3.46 12.11
C ASN A 162 -22.26 4.07 11.46
N GLU A 163 -22.21 5.38 11.34
CA GLU A 163 -21.09 6.10 10.72
C GLU A 163 -19.99 6.45 11.72
N ASP A 164 -20.20 6.17 13.01
CA ASP A 164 -19.23 6.45 14.07
C ASP A 164 -18.41 5.21 14.47
N GLU A 165 -18.93 4.01 14.19
CA GLU A 165 -18.30 2.76 14.61
C GLU A 165 -18.74 1.57 13.75
N THR A 166 -17.80 0.62 13.49
CA THR A 166 -18.15 -0.68 12.94
C THR A 166 -18.24 -1.72 14.06
N PRO A 167 -19.42 -2.33 14.31
CA PRO A 167 -19.53 -3.42 15.26
C PRO A 167 -18.65 -4.61 14.83
N MET A 168 -18.01 -5.28 15.80
CA MET A 168 -17.11 -6.40 15.51
C MET A 168 -17.78 -7.51 14.70
N GLU A 169 -19.08 -7.74 14.91
CA GLU A 169 -19.87 -8.75 14.21
C GLU A 169 -20.08 -8.43 12.72
N ALA A 170 -19.92 -7.16 12.32
CA ALA A 170 -20.05 -6.75 10.93
C ALA A 170 -18.81 -7.10 10.09
N PHE A 171 -17.63 -7.18 10.70
CA PHE A 171 -16.41 -7.52 9.99
C PHE A 171 -16.43 -8.97 9.47
N ASN A 172 -16.00 -9.15 8.24
CA ASN A 172 -15.58 -10.45 7.75
C ASN A 172 -14.23 -10.82 8.41
N SER A 173 -14.07 -12.11 8.74
CA SER A 173 -12.74 -12.58 9.11
C SER A 173 -11.80 -12.63 7.89
N TYR A 174 -10.48 -12.66 8.14
CA TYR A 174 -9.50 -12.89 7.07
C TYR A 174 -9.85 -14.12 6.24
N LYS A 175 -10.36 -15.18 6.89
CA LYS A 175 -10.75 -16.42 6.23
C LYS A 175 -12.02 -16.26 5.38
N ASP A 176 -13.03 -15.56 5.89
CA ASP A 176 -14.32 -15.41 5.21
C ASP A 176 -14.21 -14.50 3.99
N ILE A 177 -13.39 -13.44 4.09
CA ILE A 177 -13.20 -12.49 2.98
C ILE A 177 -12.35 -13.07 1.85
N THR A 178 -11.47 -14.03 2.13
CA THR A 178 -10.50 -14.60 1.18
C THR A 178 -11.13 -15.03 -0.15
N PRO A 179 -12.13 -15.92 -0.19
CA PRO A 179 -12.70 -16.38 -1.47
C PRO A 179 -13.35 -15.23 -2.26
N LEU A 180 -13.98 -14.28 -1.58
CA LEU A 180 -14.64 -13.14 -2.20
C LEU A 180 -13.61 -12.20 -2.86
N LEU A 181 -12.51 -11.95 -2.14
CA LEU A 181 -11.45 -11.09 -2.62
C LEU A 181 -10.71 -11.73 -3.82
N ILE A 182 -10.40 -13.01 -3.76
CA ILE A 182 -9.76 -13.74 -4.86
C ILE A 182 -10.64 -13.72 -6.12
N GLU A 183 -11.93 -13.99 -5.99
CA GLU A 183 -12.87 -13.94 -7.12
C GLU A 183 -12.85 -12.56 -7.77
N HIS A 184 -12.97 -11.50 -6.97
CA HIS A 184 -12.98 -10.13 -7.46
C HIS A 184 -11.67 -9.73 -8.15
N LEU A 185 -10.52 -10.04 -7.54
CA LEU A 185 -9.19 -9.71 -8.09
C LEU A 185 -8.93 -10.43 -9.41
N LYS A 186 -9.31 -11.71 -9.52
CA LYS A 186 -9.19 -12.48 -10.77
C LYS A 186 -10.12 -11.96 -11.86
N GLU A 187 -11.36 -11.65 -11.50
CA GLU A 187 -12.36 -11.12 -12.43
C GLU A 187 -11.93 -9.77 -13.05
N ASN A 188 -11.18 -8.96 -12.29
CA ASN A 188 -10.69 -7.66 -12.70
C ASN A 188 -9.21 -7.66 -13.13
N ASN A 189 -8.57 -8.83 -13.24
CA ASN A 189 -7.17 -9.01 -13.70
C ASN A 189 -6.11 -8.26 -12.89
N TYR A 190 -6.35 -7.98 -11.60
CA TYR A 190 -5.33 -7.44 -10.72
C TYR A 190 -4.20 -8.45 -10.49
N THR A 191 -2.97 -7.97 -10.48
CA THR A 191 -1.79 -8.79 -10.24
C THR A 191 -1.42 -8.86 -8.75
N HIS A 192 -1.72 -7.79 -8.02
CA HIS A 192 -1.43 -7.66 -6.60
C HIS A 192 -2.62 -7.05 -5.86
N VAL A 193 -2.70 -7.34 -4.57
CA VAL A 193 -3.54 -6.61 -3.63
C VAL A 193 -2.68 -5.92 -2.58
N GLU A 194 -2.94 -4.64 -2.35
CA GLU A 194 -2.34 -3.87 -1.27
C GLU A 194 -3.36 -3.74 -0.14
N LEU A 195 -2.98 -4.24 1.03
CA LEU A 195 -3.82 -4.15 2.23
C LEU A 195 -3.48 -2.87 2.97
N LEU A 196 -4.45 -1.94 3.14
CA LEU A 196 -4.29 -0.84 4.07
C LEU A 196 -3.81 -1.38 5.42
N PRO A 197 -3.15 -0.58 6.27
CA PRO A 197 -2.41 -1.12 7.41
C PRO A 197 -3.22 -2.11 8.25
N ILE A 198 -2.76 -3.35 8.29
CA ILE A 198 -3.36 -4.46 9.04
C ILE A 198 -2.65 -4.74 10.36
N THR A 199 -1.70 -3.92 10.74
CA THR A 199 -1.08 -3.93 12.07
C THR A 199 -2.09 -3.50 13.14
N GLU A 200 -1.95 -3.99 14.37
CA GLU A 200 -2.92 -3.67 15.42
C GLU A 200 -2.92 -2.18 15.77
N HIS A 201 -4.12 -1.62 15.88
CA HIS A 201 -4.37 -0.21 16.13
C HIS A 201 -5.65 -0.02 16.96
N PRO A 202 -5.76 1.05 17.80
CA PRO A 202 -6.90 1.23 18.68
C PRO A 202 -8.13 1.82 17.97
N LEU A 203 -7.93 2.69 16.97
CA LEU A 203 -8.96 3.53 16.37
C LEU A 203 -9.24 3.14 14.91
N ASP A 204 -10.48 2.75 14.59
CA ASP A 204 -10.88 2.40 13.22
C ASP A 204 -10.72 3.59 12.26
N ALA A 205 -11.06 4.81 12.69
CA ALA A 205 -10.92 6.03 11.90
C ALA A 205 -9.47 6.40 11.55
N SER A 206 -8.48 5.70 12.10
CA SER A 206 -7.09 5.84 11.69
C SER A 206 -6.75 5.01 10.45
N TRP A 207 -7.68 4.18 9.96
CA TRP A 207 -7.50 3.23 8.84
C TRP A 207 -6.34 2.24 9.06
N GLY A 208 -5.82 2.17 10.29
CA GLY A 208 -4.64 1.40 10.67
C GLY A 208 -3.33 2.15 10.72
N TYR A 209 -3.28 3.44 10.34
CA TYR A 209 -2.05 4.23 10.34
C TYR A 209 -1.59 4.67 11.74
N GLN A 210 -2.44 4.58 12.77
CA GLN A 210 -2.07 4.84 14.17
C GLN A 210 -1.75 3.54 14.92
N VAL A 211 -0.62 2.94 14.61
CA VAL A 211 -0.21 1.61 15.06
C VAL A 211 0.13 1.59 16.56
N THR A 212 -0.32 0.53 17.26
CA THR A 212 0.09 0.19 18.63
C THR A 212 0.78 -1.18 18.72
N GLY A 213 0.48 -2.12 17.81
CA GLY A 213 1.03 -3.47 17.82
C GLY A 213 1.74 -3.83 16.51
N TYR A 214 3.01 -3.51 16.39
CA TYR A 214 3.78 -3.66 15.13
C TYR A 214 3.94 -5.10 14.64
N TYR A 215 3.96 -6.08 15.54
CA TYR A 215 4.12 -7.50 15.21
C TYR A 215 2.80 -8.28 15.24
N SER A 216 1.70 -7.62 15.54
CA SER A 216 0.37 -8.21 15.64
C SER A 216 -0.49 -7.81 14.45
N PRO A 217 -0.98 -8.77 13.64
CA PRO A 217 -2.10 -8.49 12.75
C PRO A 217 -3.30 -8.03 13.58
N THR A 218 -4.04 -7.04 13.06
CA THR A 218 -5.21 -6.56 13.80
C THR A 218 -6.20 -7.69 14.08
N SER A 219 -6.61 -7.79 15.32
CA SER A 219 -7.55 -8.79 15.80
C SER A 219 -8.99 -8.58 15.31
N ARG A 220 -9.28 -7.44 14.68
CA ARG A 220 -10.58 -7.12 14.08
C ARG A 220 -11.06 -8.15 13.08
N PHE A 221 -10.13 -8.70 12.31
CA PHE A 221 -10.42 -9.62 11.22
C PHE A 221 -10.07 -11.09 11.57
N GLY A 222 -9.70 -11.37 12.82
CA GLY A 222 -9.41 -12.73 13.28
C GLY A 222 -7.99 -12.95 13.78
N LYS A 223 -7.53 -14.20 13.68
CA LYS A 223 -6.24 -14.64 14.23
C LYS A 223 -5.11 -14.52 13.21
N PRO A 224 -3.84 -14.44 13.65
CA PRO A 224 -2.69 -14.42 12.75
C PRO A 224 -2.64 -15.56 11.73
N ASP A 225 -3.05 -16.78 12.10
CA ASP A 225 -3.11 -17.93 11.18
C ASP A 225 -4.16 -17.76 10.08
N GLU A 226 -5.20 -16.94 10.31
CA GLU A 226 -6.20 -16.63 9.28
C GLU A 226 -5.69 -15.62 8.27
N LEU A 227 -4.84 -14.66 8.67
CA LEU A 227 -4.14 -13.79 7.73
C LEU A 227 -3.12 -14.59 6.90
N LYS A 228 -2.40 -15.54 7.51
CA LYS A 228 -1.52 -16.45 6.77
C LYS A 228 -2.30 -17.25 5.73
N TYR A 229 -3.51 -17.70 6.09
CA TYR A 229 -4.40 -18.39 5.16
C TYR A 229 -4.80 -17.48 3.99
N LEU A 230 -5.15 -16.21 4.25
CA LEU A 230 -5.49 -15.25 3.20
C LEU A 230 -4.33 -15.09 2.22
N VAL A 231 -3.12 -14.82 2.70
CA VAL A 231 -1.93 -14.66 1.85
C VAL A 231 -1.65 -15.94 1.05
N ASP A 232 -1.63 -17.10 1.70
CA ASP A 232 -1.40 -18.41 1.06
C ASP A 232 -2.41 -18.70 -0.06
N GLN A 233 -3.70 -18.37 0.14
CA GLN A 233 -4.72 -18.57 -0.88
C GLN A 233 -4.61 -17.57 -2.04
N LEU A 234 -4.21 -16.34 -1.79
CA LEU A 234 -3.91 -15.34 -2.83
C LEU A 234 -2.73 -15.82 -3.69
N HIS A 235 -1.64 -16.29 -3.10
CA HIS A 235 -0.51 -16.89 -3.82
C HIS A 235 -0.92 -18.07 -4.69
N GLN A 236 -1.73 -19.00 -4.15
CA GLN A 236 -2.25 -20.13 -4.95
C GLN A 236 -3.17 -19.67 -6.09
N ALA A 237 -3.74 -18.48 -6.00
CA ALA A 237 -4.54 -17.86 -7.05
C ALA A 237 -3.71 -17.04 -8.06
N GLY A 238 -2.38 -16.92 -7.85
CA GLY A 238 -1.48 -16.16 -8.71
C GLY A 238 -1.51 -14.65 -8.46
N ILE A 239 -1.78 -14.24 -7.20
CA ILE A 239 -1.92 -12.83 -6.80
C ILE A 239 -0.93 -12.52 -5.68
N GLY A 240 -0.09 -11.51 -5.88
CA GLY A 240 0.84 -11.00 -4.87
C GLY A 240 0.14 -10.16 -3.81
N VAL A 241 0.73 -10.08 -2.62
CA VAL A 241 0.17 -9.34 -1.48
C VAL A 241 1.16 -8.31 -0.96
N ILE A 242 0.72 -7.05 -0.92
CA ILE A 242 1.52 -5.91 -0.46
C ILE A 242 1.02 -5.47 0.91
N LEU A 243 1.95 -5.25 1.83
CA LEU A 243 1.69 -4.70 3.15
C LEU A 243 1.91 -3.18 3.12
N ASP A 244 0.93 -2.43 3.58
CA ASP A 244 1.10 -1.02 3.90
C ASP A 244 1.77 -0.89 5.28
N TRP A 245 3.01 -0.38 5.32
CA TRP A 245 3.88 -0.34 6.48
C TRP A 245 4.15 1.09 6.93
N VAL A 246 3.98 1.35 8.23
CA VAL A 246 4.05 2.68 8.85
C VAL A 246 5.29 2.80 9.75
N PRO A 247 6.51 3.02 9.22
CA PRO A 247 7.74 3.10 10.02
C PRO A 247 8.04 4.49 10.58
N LEU A 248 7.25 5.51 10.23
CA LEU A 248 7.50 6.89 10.60
C LEU A 248 7.11 7.20 12.05
N HIS A 249 5.91 6.79 12.44
CA HIS A 249 5.28 7.21 13.71
C HIS A 249 4.40 6.12 14.30
N PHE A 250 4.02 6.29 15.56
CA PHE A 250 3.14 5.38 16.28
C PHE A 250 2.17 6.15 17.19
N CYS A 251 1.09 5.47 17.61
CA CYS A 251 0.06 6.03 18.45
C CYS A 251 0.59 6.34 19.86
N LYS A 252 0.09 7.43 20.48
CA LYS A 252 0.48 7.86 21.84
C LYS A 252 -0.34 7.20 22.95
N ASP A 253 -1.14 6.21 22.64
CA ASP A 253 -1.91 5.47 23.64
C ASP A 253 -1.02 4.91 24.73
N ALA A 254 -1.45 5.07 25.99
CA ALA A 254 -0.65 4.76 27.16
C ALA A 254 -0.19 3.29 27.24
N HIS A 255 -0.95 2.38 26.64
CA HIS A 255 -0.61 0.96 26.60
C HIS A 255 0.41 0.59 25.50
N GLY A 256 0.63 1.47 24.50
CA GLY A 256 1.53 1.25 23.38
C GLY A 256 2.99 1.62 23.66
N LEU A 257 3.71 2.00 22.58
CA LEU A 257 5.15 2.27 22.65
C LEU A 257 5.50 3.61 23.32
N TYR A 258 4.58 4.58 23.35
CA TYR A 258 4.84 5.92 23.86
C TYR A 258 5.27 5.89 25.33
N GLN A 259 6.46 6.44 25.62
CA GLN A 259 7.10 6.37 26.94
C GLN A 259 7.11 4.94 27.51
N PHE A 260 7.58 3.97 26.74
CA PHE A 260 7.40 2.55 27.01
C PHE A 260 7.84 2.13 28.42
N ASP A 261 9.03 2.56 28.85
CA ASP A 261 9.60 2.27 30.17
C ASP A 261 9.66 3.52 31.08
N GLY A 262 8.84 4.53 30.76
CA GLY A 262 8.84 5.83 31.45
C GLY A 262 9.86 6.82 30.89
N SER A 263 10.67 6.40 29.92
CA SER A 263 11.58 7.25 29.16
C SER A 263 11.15 7.36 27.70
N TRP A 264 11.84 8.18 26.92
CA TRP A 264 11.67 8.26 25.46
C TRP A 264 12.48 7.13 24.78
N LEU A 265 12.01 5.88 24.91
CA LEU A 265 12.75 4.71 24.45
C LEU A 265 12.80 4.63 22.91
N TYR A 266 11.65 4.72 22.26
CA TYR A 266 11.50 4.58 20.80
C TYR A 266 11.44 5.91 20.08
N GLU A 267 10.95 6.95 20.72
CA GLU A 267 10.70 8.28 20.19
C GLU A 267 11.85 9.27 20.46
N TYR A 268 11.84 10.37 19.71
CA TYR A 268 12.81 11.46 19.91
C TYR A 268 12.66 12.10 21.29
N PRO A 269 13.79 12.49 21.95
CA PRO A 269 13.75 13.13 23.27
C PRO A 269 13.19 14.57 23.23
N TYR A 270 13.37 15.27 22.12
CA TYR A 270 12.90 16.66 21.95
C TYR A 270 11.49 16.68 21.38
N GLU A 271 10.62 17.50 21.97
CA GLU A 271 9.21 17.57 21.64
C GLU A 271 8.97 17.90 20.16
N HIS A 272 9.70 18.87 19.61
CA HIS A 272 9.54 19.32 18.22
C HIS A 272 9.89 18.26 17.16
N ASP A 273 10.69 17.26 17.51
CA ASP A 273 11.02 16.14 16.62
C ASP A 273 10.12 14.93 16.89
N ARG A 274 9.71 14.77 18.16
CA ARG A 274 8.86 13.68 18.63
C ARG A 274 7.42 13.83 18.21
N GLU A 275 6.83 15.03 18.44
CA GLU A 275 5.39 15.21 18.27
C GLU A 275 5.01 15.43 16.81
N ASN A 276 4.25 14.51 16.26
CA ASN A 276 3.62 14.70 14.97
C ASN A 276 2.23 15.33 15.17
N HIS A 277 2.18 16.66 15.12
CA HIS A 277 0.94 17.42 15.36
C HIS A 277 -0.12 17.22 14.28
N GLN A 278 0.27 16.84 13.07
CA GLN A 278 -0.66 16.63 11.96
C GLN A 278 -1.56 15.41 12.21
N TRP A 279 -0.98 14.34 12.76
CA TRP A 279 -1.71 13.07 13.00
C TRP A 279 -1.90 12.74 14.48
N GLY A 280 -1.43 13.61 15.39
CA GLY A 280 -1.55 13.39 16.84
C GLY A 280 -0.70 12.22 17.38
N THR A 281 0.33 11.81 16.65
CA THR A 281 1.19 10.64 16.92
C THR A 281 2.58 11.05 17.41
N ALA A 282 3.42 10.08 17.73
CA ALA A 282 4.84 10.29 18.05
C ALA A 282 5.74 9.68 16.98
N ASN A 283 6.79 10.40 16.58
CA ASN A 283 7.75 9.94 15.59
C ASN A 283 8.79 9.01 16.23
N PHE A 284 9.14 7.95 15.52
CA PHE A 284 10.27 7.09 15.86
C PHE A 284 11.60 7.84 15.74
N ASP A 285 12.47 7.68 16.74
CA ASP A 285 13.85 8.16 16.67
C ASP A 285 14.71 7.20 15.85
N LEU A 286 14.80 7.44 14.55
CA LEU A 286 15.58 6.63 13.62
C LEU A 286 17.11 6.85 13.75
N GLY A 287 17.55 7.70 14.66
CA GLY A 287 18.94 7.80 15.12
C GLY A 287 19.32 6.74 16.15
N LYS A 288 18.33 6.13 16.86
CA LYS A 288 18.57 5.11 17.89
C LYS A 288 18.68 3.71 17.30
N GLY A 289 19.71 2.98 17.69
CA GLY A 289 19.91 1.60 17.25
C GLY A 289 18.76 0.67 17.65
N VAL A 290 18.26 0.79 18.87
CA VAL A 290 17.12 -0.01 19.36
C VAL A 290 15.88 0.16 18.47
N THR A 291 15.56 1.38 18.10
CA THR A 291 14.41 1.71 17.22
C THR A 291 14.62 1.13 15.82
N ARG A 292 15.82 1.31 15.24
CA ARG A 292 16.17 0.72 13.94
C ARG A 292 16.05 -0.81 13.95
N SER A 293 16.62 -1.45 14.96
CA SER A 293 16.56 -2.91 15.10
C SER A 293 15.13 -3.41 15.29
N PHE A 294 14.30 -2.67 16.05
CA PHE A 294 12.88 -2.97 16.21
C PHE A 294 12.16 -2.97 14.86
N LEU A 295 12.35 -1.93 14.04
CA LEU A 295 11.68 -1.77 12.74
C LEU A 295 12.25 -2.72 11.67
N LEU A 296 13.57 -2.94 11.60
CA LEU A 296 14.18 -3.92 10.69
C LEU A 296 13.69 -5.35 10.99
N SER A 297 13.66 -5.70 12.28
CA SER A 297 13.15 -6.98 12.74
C SER A 297 11.63 -7.12 12.47
N ASN A 298 10.89 -6.03 12.58
CA ASN A 298 9.46 -6.00 12.26
C ASN A 298 9.21 -6.28 10.78
N LEU A 299 9.91 -5.60 9.89
CA LEU A 299 9.75 -5.84 8.46
C LEU A 299 10.10 -7.29 8.08
N LYS A 300 11.21 -7.79 8.59
CA LYS A 300 11.63 -9.17 8.39
C LYS A 300 10.58 -10.18 8.89
N TYR A 301 9.97 -9.92 10.04
CA TYR A 301 8.89 -10.74 10.58
C TYR A 301 7.69 -10.84 9.60
N TRP A 302 7.26 -9.72 9.02
CA TRP A 302 6.16 -9.72 8.06
C TRP A 302 6.51 -10.50 6.78
N LEU A 303 7.73 -10.36 6.26
CA LEU A 303 8.19 -11.07 5.08
C LEU A 303 8.36 -12.58 5.33
N GLU A 304 8.93 -12.99 6.47
CA GLU A 304 9.19 -14.40 6.76
C GLU A 304 7.99 -15.15 7.35
N SER A 305 7.18 -14.46 8.16
CA SER A 305 6.07 -15.12 8.86
C SER A 305 4.76 -15.08 8.10
N PHE A 306 4.59 -14.15 7.17
CA PHE A 306 3.36 -13.96 6.41
C PHE A 306 3.57 -14.00 4.88
N HIS A 307 4.80 -14.05 4.40
CA HIS A 307 5.16 -14.18 2.98
C HIS A 307 4.73 -13.00 2.09
N PHE A 308 4.61 -11.79 2.60
CA PHE A 308 4.28 -10.61 1.79
C PHE A 308 5.24 -10.44 0.61
N ASP A 309 4.71 -10.03 -0.55
CA ASP A 309 5.44 -9.86 -1.81
C ASP A 309 5.83 -8.41 -2.07
N GLY A 310 5.35 -7.50 -1.28
CA GLY A 310 5.71 -6.10 -1.36
C GLY A 310 5.40 -5.34 -0.09
N ILE A 311 6.06 -4.20 0.04
CA ILE A 311 5.93 -3.27 1.15
C ILE A 311 5.71 -1.87 0.57
N ARG A 312 4.57 -1.28 0.85
CA ARG A 312 4.35 0.16 0.64
C ARG A 312 4.78 0.88 1.91
N VAL A 313 5.72 1.81 1.78
CA VAL A 313 6.21 2.64 2.89
C VAL A 313 5.42 3.93 2.92
N ASP A 314 4.64 4.09 4.01
CA ASP A 314 3.78 5.23 4.26
C ASP A 314 4.59 6.52 4.51
N ALA A 315 4.08 7.64 3.98
CA ALA A 315 4.52 9.01 4.24
C ALA A 315 6.05 9.22 4.16
N LEU A 316 6.70 8.69 3.10
CA LEU A 316 8.16 8.75 2.96
C LEU A 316 8.71 10.17 3.01
N SER A 317 7.99 11.17 2.50
CA SER A 317 8.41 12.57 2.57
C SER A 317 8.64 13.06 3.99
N TYR A 318 7.88 12.58 4.97
CA TYR A 318 8.06 12.89 6.40
C TYR A 318 9.22 12.13 7.05
N LEU A 319 9.66 11.02 6.46
CA LEU A 319 10.90 10.33 6.83
C LEU A 319 12.12 11.06 6.26
N LEU A 320 12.06 11.45 4.99
CA LEU A 320 13.17 12.10 4.29
C LEU A 320 13.46 13.52 4.83
N TYR A 321 12.42 14.22 5.28
CA TYR A 321 12.50 15.59 5.75
C TYR A 321 11.88 15.76 7.12
N TRP A 322 12.56 16.46 7.98
CA TRP A 322 12.00 16.84 9.27
C TRP A 322 10.63 17.53 9.09
N ARG A 323 9.59 16.95 9.69
CA ARG A 323 8.21 17.46 9.67
C ARG A 323 7.59 17.60 8.26
N GLY A 324 8.14 16.90 7.27
CA GLY A 324 7.69 17.02 5.89
C GLY A 324 8.03 18.38 5.21
N GLU A 325 8.90 19.18 5.82
CA GLU A 325 9.35 20.47 5.24
C GLU A 325 10.41 20.22 4.18
N THR A 326 10.05 20.19 2.90
CA THR A 326 10.86 19.75 1.77
C THR A 326 11.96 20.75 1.34
N THR A 327 12.75 21.24 2.31
CA THR A 327 13.92 22.11 2.06
C THR A 327 15.21 21.37 2.43
N GLU A 328 16.34 21.78 1.82
CA GLU A 328 17.63 21.10 1.98
C GLU A 328 18.10 21.06 3.44
N ASP A 329 17.86 22.12 4.21
CA ASP A 329 18.21 22.19 5.65
C ASP A 329 17.35 21.30 6.54
N LYS A 330 16.30 20.70 5.99
CA LYS A 330 15.37 19.80 6.70
C LYS A 330 15.55 18.32 6.37
N ILE A 331 16.58 17.98 5.61
CA ILE A 331 16.86 16.57 5.30
C ILE A 331 17.19 15.79 6.58
N ASN A 332 16.49 14.67 6.78
CA ASN A 332 16.73 13.76 7.91
C ASN A 332 17.68 12.63 7.49
N HIS A 333 18.98 12.89 7.62
CA HIS A 333 20.00 11.91 7.22
C HIS A 333 19.92 10.58 7.96
N ALA A 334 19.50 10.57 9.23
CA ALA A 334 19.36 9.34 10.00
C ALA A 334 18.23 8.45 9.47
N ALA A 335 17.12 9.05 9.08
CA ALA A 335 16.01 8.32 8.47
C ALA A 335 16.34 7.83 7.05
N ILE A 336 17.05 8.64 6.24
CA ILE A 336 17.52 8.21 4.91
C ILE A 336 18.47 7.00 5.03
N ASP A 337 19.42 7.04 5.94
CA ASP A 337 20.33 5.91 6.19
C ASP A 337 19.57 4.65 6.63
N PHE A 338 18.58 4.80 7.49
CA PHE A 338 17.71 3.70 7.91
C PHE A 338 16.94 3.10 6.73
N ILE A 339 16.28 3.93 5.91
CA ILE A 339 15.49 3.45 4.75
C ILE A 339 16.38 2.78 3.69
N LYS A 340 17.56 3.34 3.41
CA LYS A 340 18.56 2.69 2.55
C LYS A 340 18.92 1.29 3.05
N ARG A 341 19.10 1.13 4.36
CA ARG A 341 19.36 -0.14 4.98
C ARG A 341 18.18 -1.12 4.88
N VAL A 342 16.95 -0.62 5.05
CA VAL A 342 15.72 -1.40 4.83
C VAL A 342 15.69 -1.97 3.42
N ASN A 343 15.86 -1.12 2.40
CA ASN A 343 15.83 -1.53 1.00
C ASN A 343 16.98 -2.50 0.67
N ALA A 344 18.19 -2.24 1.19
CA ALA A 344 19.33 -3.14 1.03
C ALA A 344 19.06 -4.54 1.61
N MET A 345 18.47 -4.61 2.81
CA MET A 345 18.11 -5.88 3.45
C MET A 345 17.06 -6.64 2.60
N VAL A 346 16.01 -5.95 2.15
CA VAL A 346 14.96 -6.59 1.37
C VAL A 346 15.51 -7.12 0.04
N HIS A 347 16.23 -6.32 -0.73
CA HIS A 347 16.74 -6.75 -2.03
C HIS A 347 17.83 -7.84 -1.93
N THR A 348 18.55 -7.89 -0.81
CA THR A 348 19.56 -8.93 -0.59
C THR A 348 18.95 -10.26 -0.15
N ASP A 349 18.03 -10.20 0.83
CA ASP A 349 17.51 -11.38 1.51
C ASP A 349 16.21 -11.91 0.88
N TYR A 350 15.43 -11.06 0.19
CA TYR A 350 14.07 -11.36 -0.30
C TYR A 350 13.88 -10.96 -1.77
N LYS A 351 14.53 -11.66 -2.66
CA LYS A 351 14.42 -11.39 -4.10
C LYS A 351 12.97 -11.45 -4.60
N GLY A 352 12.61 -10.49 -5.45
CA GLY A 352 11.29 -10.34 -6.04
C GLY A 352 10.25 -9.69 -5.10
N VAL A 353 10.63 -9.32 -3.87
CA VAL A 353 9.78 -8.48 -3.01
C VAL A 353 9.90 -7.02 -3.44
N LEU A 354 8.76 -6.37 -3.62
CA LEU A 354 8.67 -4.98 -4.08
C LEU A 354 8.78 -4.00 -2.90
N MET A 355 9.58 -2.95 -3.06
CA MET A 355 9.63 -1.81 -2.15
C MET A 355 9.02 -0.59 -2.84
N ILE A 356 7.88 -0.10 -2.33
CA ILE A 356 7.08 0.97 -2.93
C ILE A 356 7.07 2.18 -2.01
N ALA A 357 7.40 3.35 -2.56
CA ALA A 357 7.44 4.60 -1.83
C ALA A 357 6.17 5.42 -2.05
N GLU A 358 5.48 5.80 -0.98
CA GLU A 358 4.54 6.92 -1.03
C GLU A 358 5.30 8.20 -0.65
N ASP A 359 5.65 8.99 -1.67
CA ASP A 359 6.43 10.21 -1.49
C ASP A 359 5.86 11.37 -2.29
N SER A 360 5.42 12.41 -1.58
CA SER A 360 4.90 13.65 -2.15
C SER A 360 5.98 14.70 -2.43
N SER A 361 7.24 14.40 -2.12
CA SER A 361 8.35 15.35 -2.29
C SER A 361 9.04 15.22 -3.65
N SER A 362 9.85 16.22 -3.97
CA SER A 362 10.78 16.21 -5.11
C SER A 362 12.15 15.63 -4.75
N PHE A 363 12.26 14.81 -3.69
CA PHE A 363 13.52 14.16 -3.32
C PHE A 363 14.02 13.31 -4.48
N PRO A 364 15.27 13.49 -4.92
CA PRO A 364 15.77 12.84 -6.13
C PRO A 364 16.18 11.39 -5.87
N LYS A 365 16.10 10.57 -6.93
CA LYS A 365 16.64 9.20 -6.95
C LYS A 365 16.02 8.26 -5.89
N VAL A 366 14.73 8.40 -5.62
CA VAL A 366 14.02 7.52 -4.68
C VAL A 366 14.06 6.07 -5.16
N THR A 367 13.89 5.85 -6.48
CA THR A 367 13.87 4.52 -7.11
C THR A 367 15.19 4.12 -7.78
N HIS A 368 16.23 4.93 -7.67
CA HIS A 368 17.55 4.56 -8.17
C HIS A 368 18.25 3.62 -7.18
N SER A 369 19.15 2.80 -7.72
CA SER A 369 19.93 1.86 -6.91
C SER A 369 20.79 2.57 -5.85
N LEU A 370 21.13 1.86 -4.79
CA LEU A 370 22.06 2.37 -3.76
C LEU A 370 23.43 2.69 -4.34
N GLU A 371 23.88 1.93 -5.34
CA GLU A 371 25.16 2.11 -6.04
C GLU A 371 25.17 3.42 -6.85
N ASP A 372 24.01 3.82 -7.41
CA ASP A 372 23.83 5.08 -8.12
C ASP A 372 23.56 6.27 -7.18
N GLY A 373 23.67 6.05 -5.88
CA GLY A 373 23.42 7.06 -4.84
C GLY A 373 21.95 7.28 -4.53
N GLY A 374 21.06 6.41 -5.00
CA GLY A 374 19.64 6.44 -4.72
C GLY A 374 19.25 5.91 -3.32
N ILE A 375 17.94 5.82 -3.07
CA ILE A 375 17.38 5.26 -1.83
C ILE A 375 17.09 3.76 -1.99
N GLY A 376 16.87 3.30 -3.21
CA GLY A 376 16.72 1.87 -3.54
C GLY A 376 15.30 1.33 -3.50
N PHE A 377 14.26 2.16 -3.62
CA PHE A 377 12.91 1.68 -3.86
C PHE A 377 12.75 1.12 -5.27
N ASP A 378 11.83 0.20 -5.47
CA ASP A 378 11.47 -0.31 -6.80
C ASP A 378 10.54 0.65 -7.52
N MET A 379 9.54 1.18 -6.82
CA MET A 379 8.55 2.10 -7.39
C MET A 379 8.25 3.26 -6.43
N LYS A 380 7.81 4.38 -7.03
CA LYS A 380 7.33 5.57 -6.32
C LYS A 380 5.95 5.97 -6.85
N TRP A 381 5.02 6.30 -5.96
CA TRP A 381 3.74 6.88 -6.35
C TRP A 381 3.93 8.21 -7.08
N ASP A 382 3.32 8.36 -8.26
CA ASP A 382 3.30 9.63 -8.99
C ASP A 382 2.11 10.50 -8.55
N LEU A 383 2.26 11.11 -7.37
CA LEU A 383 1.25 12.02 -6.82
C LEU A 383 1.12 13.30 -7.65
N GLY A 384 2.17 13.71 -8.36
CA GLY A 384 2.16 14.86 -9.28
C GLY A 384 1.22 14.60 -10.45
N TRP A 385 1.40 13.50 -11.15
CA TRP A 385 0.55 13.06 -12.26
C TRP A 385 -0.91 12.91 -11.80
N MET A 386 -1.14 12.28 -10.66
CA MET A 386 -2.47 12.09 -10.10
C MET A 386 -3.18 13.42 -9.85
N ASN A 387 -2.53 14.34 -9.14
CA ASN A 387 -3.11 15.64 -8.83
C ASN A 387 -3.41 16.47 -10.09
N ASP A 388 -2.47 16.52 -11.04
CA ASP A 388 -2.62 17.29 -12.27
C ASP A 388 -3.76 16.75 -13.13
N THR A 389 -3.80 15.44 -13.36
CA THR A 389 -4.83 14.84 -14.22
C THR A 389 -6.23 14.91 -13.60
N LEU A 390 -6.37 14.66 -12.30
CA LEU A 390 -7.67 14.81 -11.62
C LEU A 390 -8.16 16.26 -11.63
N LYS A 391 -7.25 17.21 -11.45
CA LYS A 391 -7.57 18.64 -11.54
C LYS A 391 -8.02 19.03 -12.95
N TYR A 392 -7.36 18.51 -14.00
CA TYR A 392 -7.77 18.71 -15.38
C TYR A 392 -9.18 18.16 -15.64
N MET A 393 -9.47 16.94 -15.21
CA MET A 393 -10.78 16.31 -15.39
C MET A 393 -11.91 17.02 -14.65
N GLY A 394 -11.62 17.62 -13.49
CA GLY A 394 -12.57 18.43 -12.72
C GLY A 394 -12.87 19.81 -13.32
N ARG A 395 -12.12 20.26 -14.32
CA ARG A 395 -12.36 21.55 -14.98
C ARG A 395 -13.52 21.46 -15.97
N PRO A 396 -14.38 22.49 -16.09
CA PRO A 396 -15.32 22.58 -17.20
C PRO A 396 -14.61 22.48 -18.56
N SER A 397 -15.17 21.74 -19.49
CA SER A 397 -14.58 21.44 -20.81
C SER A 397 -14.02 22.68 -21.51
N ALA A 398 -14.77 23.79 -21.49
CA ALA A 398 -14.36 25.06 -22.11
C ALA A 398 -13.07 25.68 -21.54
N TYR A 399 -12.69 25.33 -20.32
CA TYR A 399 -11.49 25.83 -19.63
C TYR A 399 -10.31 24.89 -19.73
N ARG A 400 -10.50 23.59 -20.00
CA ARG A 400 -9.42 22.59 -20.11
C ARG A 400 -8.37 22.98 -21.12
N LYS A 401 -8.74 23.65 -22.22
CA LYS A 401 -7.82 24.12 -23.26
C LYS A 401 -6.67 25.01 -22.74
N TYR A 402 -6.85 25.68 -21.63
CA TYR A 402 -5.81 26.53 -21.01
C TYR A 402 -4.90 25.75 -20.06
N HIS A 403 -5.14 24.44 -19.89
CA HIS A 403 -4.50 23.60 -18.89
C HIS A 403 -3.97 22.27 -19.46
N SER A 404 -3.70 22.21 -20.76
CA SER A 404 -3.19 21.01 -21.43
C SER A 404 -1.88 20.47 -20.80
N ASN A 405 -1.12 21.35 -20.15
CA ASN A 405 0.06 20.96 -19.39
C ASN A 405 -0.26 20.03 -18.21
N GLU A 406 -1.45 20.08 -17.62
CA GLU A 406 -1.86 19.15 -16.55
C GLU A 406 -1.98 17.68 -17.06
N ILE A 407 -2.11 17.48 -18.38
CA ILE A 407 -2.07 16.15 -19.02
C ILE A 407 -0.66 15.77 -19.50
N THR A 408 0.12 16.74 -19.97
CA THR A 408 1.38 16.46 -20.66
C THR A 408 2.61 16.53 -19.75
N PHE A 409 2.54 17.27 -18.63
CA PHE A 409 3.68 17.56 -17.77
C PHE A 409 4.28 16.30 -17.12
N GLY A 410 3.45 15.32 -16.74
CA GLY A 410 3.93 14.04 -16.19
C GLY A 410 4.99 13.37 -17.05
N MET A 411 4.86 13.47 -18.38
CA MET A 411 5.83 12.89 -19.29
C MET A 411 7.21 13.55 -19.25
N TYR A 412 7.32 14.83 -18.87
CA TYR A 412 8.63 15.50 -18.79
C TYR A 412 9.55 14.93 -17.70
N TYR A 413 8.98 14.39 -16.62
CA TYR A 413 9.74 13.81 -15.51
C TYR A 413 9.58 12.29 -15.38
N ASN A 414 8.79 11.64 -16.23
CA ASN A 414 8.51 10.20 -16.17
C ASN A 414 9.77 9.32 -16.08
N GLN A 415 10.88 9.75 -16.68
CA GLN A 415 12.15 9.00 -16.66
C GLN A 415 12.96 9.18 -15.38
N ASN A 416 12.58 10.11 -14.50
CA ASN A 416 13.37 10.41 -13.31
C ASN A 416 13.24 9.33 -12.23
N GLU A 417 12.10 8.62 -12.20
CA GLU A 417 11.80 7.59 -11.23
C GLU A 417 11.00 6.45 -11.88
N HIS A 418 10.93 5.31 -11.23
CA HIS A 418 10.02 4.23 -11.61
C HIS A 418 8.64 4.53 -11.02
N PHE A 419 7.79 5.18 -11.79
CA PHE A 419 6.50 5.61 -11.29
C PHE A 419 5.43 4.52 -11.29
N LEU A 420 4.65 4.51 -10.21
CA LEU A 420 3.37 3.84 -10.03
C LEU A 420 2.29 4.92 -10.03
N LEU A 421 1.27 4.82 -10.88
CA LEU A 421 0.19 5.79 -11.00
C LEU A 421 -0.90 5.48 -9.97
N PRO A 422 -1.04 6.26 -8.87
CA PRO A 422 -2.01 5.96 -7.82
C PRO A 422 -3.32 6.70 -8.07
N LEU A 423 -4.44 5.98 -7.98
CA LEU A 423 -5.75 6.53 -7.66
C LEU A 423 -6.17 5.91 -6.32
N SER A 424 -5.51 6.36 -5.26
CA SER A 424 -5.50 5.76 -3.92
C SER A 424 -6.66 6.20 -3.04
N HIS A 425 -6.75 5.60 -1.85
CA HIS A 425 -7.73 5.93 -0.82
C HIS A 425 -7.71 7.41 -0.41
N ASP A 426 -6.54 8.05 -0.37
CA ASP A 426 -6.40 9.45 0.03
C ASP A 426 -7.16 10.44 -0.87
N GLU A 427 -7.42 10.03 -2.11
CA GLU A 427 -8.12 10.90 -3.08
C GLU A 427 -9.65 10.82 -3.00
N VAL A 428 -10.20 9.94 -2.19
CA VAL A 428 -11.66 9.72 -2.11
C VAL A 428 -12.23 9.93 -0.71
N VAL A 429 -11.58 10.77 0.09
CA VAL A 429 -11.92 11.07 1.49
C VAL A 429 -11.81 12.58 1.79
N HIS A 430 -12.30 12.98 2.94
CA HIS A 430 -12.09 14.33 3.52
C HIS A 430 -12.57 15.50 2.65
N GLY A 431 -13.70 15.36 1.98
CA GLY A 431 -14.29 16.40 1.13
C GLY A 431 -13.66 16.47 -0.27
N LYS A 432 -12.83 15.49 -0.64
CA LYS A 432 -12.22 15.41 -1.97
C LYS A 432 -13.14 14.80 -3.03
N HIS A 433 -14.28 14.23 -2.63
CA HIS A 433 -15.23 13.49 -3.47
C HIS A 433 -14.67 12.18 -4.03
N SER A 434 -15.54 11.29 -4.54
CA SER A 434 -15.10 10.11 -5.30
C SER A 434 -14.50 10.50 -6.65
N ILE A 435 -13.78 9.58 -7.30
CA ILE A 435 -13.19 9.86 -8.63
C ILE A 435 -14.27 10.24 -9.65
N ILE A 436 -15.44 9.58 -9.65
CA ILE A 436 -16.55 9.92 -10.53
C ILE A 436 -17.09 11.33 -10.22
N GLU A 437 -17.23 11.67 -8.94
CA GLU A 437 -17.77 12.99 -8.56
C GLU A 437 -16.80 14.15 -8.86
N LYS A 438 -15.50 13.87 -8.97
CA LYS A 438 -14.50 14.86 -9.43
C LYS A 438 -14.64 15.20 -10.92
N MET A 439 -15.25 14.33 -11.74
CA MET A 439 -15.40 14.55 -13.17
C MET A 439 -16.39 15.68 -13.43
N ASP A 440 -16.09 16.52 -14.44
CA ASP A 440 -16.97 17.60 -14.88
C ASP A 440 -18.18 17.08 -15.66
N GLY A 441 -19.30 17.77 -15.56
CA GLY A 441 -20.52 17.50 -16.32
C GLY A 441 -21.69 16.99 -15.47
N ASN A 442 -22.77 16.62 -16.16
CA ASN A 442 -23.90 15.94 -15.55
C ASN A 442 -23.56 14.47 -15.25
N TYR A 443 -24.48 13.73 -14.65
CA TYR A 443 -24.22 12.33 -14.23
C TYR A 443 -23.72 11.42 -15.37
N GLU A 444 -24.31 11.50 -16.54
CA GLU A 444 -23.90 10.71 -17.71
C GLU A 444 -22.54 11.18 -18.25
N ASP A 445 -22.33 12.49 -18.33
CA ASP A 445 -21.07 13.08 -18.78
C ASP A 445 -19.91 12.75 -17.85
N LYS A 446 -20.13 12.73 -16.53
CA LYS A 446 -19.13 12.27 -15.54
C LYS A 446 -18.66 10.85 -15.84
N PHE A 447 -19.58 9.92 -16.14
CA PHE A 447 -19.21 8.55 -16.50
C PHE A 447 -18.51 8.47 -17.86
N ASN A 448 -18.94 9.23 -18.86
CA ASN A 448 -18.28 9.25 -20.15
C ASN A 448 -16.86 9.84 -20.07
N LEU A 449 -16.69 10.93 -19.30
CA LEU A 449 -15.37 11.51 -19.04
C LEU A 449 -14.48 10.54 -18.25
N ALA A 450 -15.03 9.86 -17.22
CA ALA A 450 -14.30 8.84 -16.47
C ALA A 450 -13.86 7.67 -17.36
N ARG A 451 -14.71 7.22 -18.31
CA ARG A 451 -14.35 6.20 -19.30
C ARG A 451 -13.14 6.64 -20.13
N ALA A 452 -13.14 7.86 -20.62
CA ALA A 452 -12.01 8.42 -21.36
C ALA A 452 -10.77 8.58 -20.48
N TYR A 453 -10.94 9.02 -19.23
CA TYR A 453 -9.84 9.18 -18.26
C TYR A 453 -9.19 7.84 -17.87
N TYR A 454 -9.97 6.81 -17.53
CA TYR A 454 -9.40 5.50 -17.21
C TYR A 454 -8.75 4.85 -18.43
N SER A 455 -9.25 5.09 -19.63
CA SER A 455 -8.56 4.68 -20.85
C SER A 455 -7.21 5.40 -20.99
N PHE A 456 -7.13 6.69 -20.71
CA PHE A 456 -5.86 7.42 -20.66
C PHE A 456 -4.93 6.88 -19.54
N TYR A 457 -5.47 6.64 -18.34
CA TYR A 457 -4.75 6.09 -17.19
C TYR A 457 -4.08 4.75 -17.53
N PHE A 458 -4.79 3.79 -18.11
CA PHE A 458 -4.23 2.50 -18.48
C PHE A 458 -3.20 2.58 -19.59
N ALA A 459 -3.37 3.53 -20.52
CA ALA A 459 -2.42 3.74 -21.61
C ALA A 459 -1.17 4.55 -21.21
N HIS A 460 -1.25 5.41 -20.19
CA HIS A 460 -0.12 6.24 -19.75
C HIS A 460 1.02 5.39 -19.18
N PRO A 461 2.32 5.69 -19.48
CA PRO A 461 3.45 4.99 -18.88
C PRO A 461 3.42 5.03 -17.35
N GLY A 462 3.76 3.91 -16.73
CA GLY A 462 3.78 3.69 -15.28
C GLY A 462 2.88 2.52 -14.85
N LYS A 463 3.23 1.85 -13.76
CA LYS A 463 2.43 0.77 -13.20
C LYS A 463 1.13 1.33 -12.58
N LYS A 464 0.16 0.48 -12.25
CA LYS A 464 -1.21 0.89 -11.94
C LYS A 464 -1.58 0.57 -10.49
N LEU A 465 -2.23 1.52 -9.79
CA LEU A 465 -2.84 1.30 -8.48
C LEU A 465 -4.23 1.95 -8.45
N LEU A 466 -5.24 1.16 -8.10
CA LEU A 466 -6.61 1.60 -7.93
C LEU A 466 -7.14 1.21 -6.56
N PHE A 467 -7.67 2.19 -5.83
CA PHE A 467 -8.41 1.93 -4.60
C PHE A 467 -9.77 1.31 -4.91
N MET A 468 -10.21 0.42 -4.02
CA MET A 468 -11.52 -0.25 -4.10
C MET A 468 -12.66 0.72 -4.41
N GLY A 469 -13.54 0.34 -5.35
CA GLY A 469 -14.67 1.16 -5.80
C GLY A 469 -14.41 1.96 -7.07
N ASN A 470 -13.16 2.19 -7.44
CA ASN A 470 -12.83 2.86 -8.71
C ASN A 470 -13.37 2.08 -9.90
N GLU A 471 -13.32 0.76 -9.86
CA GLU A 471 -13.66 -0.12 -10.97
C GLU A 471 -15.15 -0.17 -11.31
N TRP A 472 -16.05 0.18 -10.39
CA TRP A 472 -17.50 0.31 -10.72
C TRP A 472 -18.02 1.74 -10.60
N GLY A 473 -17.13 2.71 -10.46
CA GLY A 473 -17.50 4.11 -10.37
C GLY A 473 -18.29 4.45 -9.10
N HIS A 474 -17.74 4.11 -7.94
CA HIS A 474 -18.33 4.44 -6.64
C HIS A 474 -18.57 5.95 -6.54
N ILE A 475 -19.74 6.38 -6.06
CA ILE A 475 -20.15 7.80 -6.08
C ILE A 475 -19.83 8.48 -4.77
N ARG A 476 -20.15 7.84 -3.65
CA ARG A 476 -19.92 8.38 -2.30
C ARG A 476 -18.42 8.42 -2.00
N GLU A 477 -17.97 9.40 -1.22
CA GLU A 477 -16.65 9.31 -0.60
C GLU A 477 -16.53 8.02 0.21
N TRP A 478 -15.33 7.44 0.24
CA TRP A 478 -15.09 6.28 1.07
C TRP A 478 -15.23 6.63 2.55
N HIS A 479 -15.80 5.70 3.30
CA HIS A 479 -15.98 5.80 4.75
C HIS A 479 -15.65 4.46 5.39
N GLU A 480 -14.72 4.46 6.33
CA GLU A 480 -14.15 3.26 6.93
C GLU A 480 -15.14 2.38 7.69
N TYR A 481 -16.22 2.98 8.21
CA TYR A 481 -17.21 2.26 9.01
C TYR A 481 -18.29 1.56 8.19
N THR A 482 -18.46 1.94 6.93
CA THR A 482 -19.55 1.44 6.10
C THR A 482 -19.03 0.61 4.92
N GLU A 483 -19.79 -0.45 4.58
CA GLU A 483 -19.51 -1.23 3.37
C GLU A 483 -19.55 -0.37 2.11
N MET A 484 -18.72 -0.70 1.13
CA MET A 484 -18.80 -0.11 -0.22
C MET A 484 -20.16 -0.33 -0.86
N ASP A 485 -20.61 0.61 -1.68
CA ASP A 485 -21.95 0.57 -2.30
C ASP A 485 -22.01 -0.43 -3.47
N TRP A 486 -21.88 -1.73 -3.19
CA TRP A 486 -21.97 -2.83 -4.17
C TRP A 486 -23.31 -2.87 -4.92
N ASN A 487 -24.38 -2.34 -4.32
CA ASN A 487 -25.69 -2.22 -4.94
C ASN A 487 -25.71 -1.31 -6.18
N LEU A 488 -24.72 -0.44 -6.36
CA LEU A 488 -24.58 0.38 -7.56
C LEU A 488 -24.45 -0.47 -8.84
N LEU A 489 -23.89 -1.67 -8.74
CA LEU A 489 -23.79 -2.61 -9.87
C LEU A 489 -25.13 -3.08 -10.43
N GLN A 490 -26.26 -2.81 -9.75
CA GLN A 490 -27.61 -3.06 -10.28
C GLN A 490 -28.05 -2.00 -11.32
N PHE A 491 -27.38 -0.85 -11.36
CA PHE A 491 -27.69 0.22 -12.29
C PHE A 491 -26.89 0.09 -13.59
N PRO A 492 -27.55 0.22 -14.76
CA PRO A 492 -26.90 -0.02 -16.06
C PRO A 492 -25.63 0.78 -16.31
N ILE A 493 -25.55 2.03 -15.84
CA ILE A 493 -24.39 2.90 -16.06
C ILE A 493 -23.16 2.38 -15.30
N HIS A 494 -23.33 1.97 -14.05
CA HIS A 494 -22.28 1.37 -13.24
C HIS A 494 -21.86 0.00 -13.75
N GLN A 495 -22.83 -0.84 -14.11
CA GLN A 495 -22.55 -2.15 -14.66
C GLN A 495 -21.76 -2.05 -15.98
N SER A 496 -22.18 -1.16 -16.86
CA SER A 496 -21.50 -0.89 -18.14
C SER A 496 -20.09 -0.31 -17.92
N PHE A 497 -19.92 0.56 -16.92
CA PHE A 497 -18.62 1.10 -16.54
C PHE A 497 -17.70 -0.01 -16.00
N TYR A 498 -18.19 -0.85 -15.10
CA TYR A 498 -17.47 -2.00 -14.56
C TYR A 498 -16.99 -2.97 -15.64
N GLN A 499 -17.84 -3.28 -16.64
CA GLN A 499 -17.44 -4.12 -17.77
C GLN A 499 -16.34 -3.47 -18.61
N MET A 500 -16.39 -2.15 -18.83
CA MET A 500 -15.32 -1.44 -19.52
C MET A 500 -14.00 -1.49 -18.73
N MET A 501 -14.04 -1.27 -17.42
CA MET A 501 -12.86 -1.35 -16.56
C MET A 501 -12.21 -2.75 -16.60
N LYS A 502 -13.02 -3.81 -16.60
CA LYS A 502 -12.53 -5.19 -16.79
C LYS A 502 -11.88 -5.38 -18.15
N THR A 503 -12.46 -4.81 -19.22
CA THR A 503 -11.88 -4.84 -20.56
C THR A 503 -10.53 -4.12 -20.59
N LEU A 504 -10.44 -2.93 -20.00
CA LEU A 504 -9.19 -2.16 -19.91
C LEU A 504 -8.10 -2.89 -19.11
N SER A 505 -8.46 -3.48 -17.99
CA SER A 505 -7.53 -4.24 -17.15
C SER A 505 -7.02 -5.49 -17.88
N THR A 506 -7.91 -6.19 -18.60
CA THR A 506 -7.53 -7.32 -19.48
C THR A 506 -6.58 -6.85 -20.57
N PHE A 507 -6.95 -5.76 -21.25
CA PHE A 507 -6.17 -5.20 -22.34
C PHE A 507 -4.77 -4.77 -21.86
N TYR A 508 -4.69 -4.09 -20.71
CA TYR A 508 -3.41 -3.73 -20.08
C TYR A 508 -2.53 -4.96 -19.83
N LYS A 509 -3.09 -6.00 -19.24
CA LYS A 509 -2.36 -7.21 -18.88
C LYS A 509 -1.84 -7.98 -20.11
N GLU A 510 -2.64 -8.06 -21.18
CA GLU A 510 -2.37 -8.87 -22.37
C GLU A 510 -1.50 -8.16 -23.43
N ASN A 511 -1.34 -6.82 -23.34
CA ASN A 511 -0.60 -6.05 -24.34
C ASN A 511 0.66 -5.42 -23.74
N ASP A 512 1.80 -5.99 -24.07
CA ASP A 512 3.11 -5.60 -23.52
C ASP A 512 3.53 -4.17 -23.90
N ALA A 513 2.98 -3.60 -24.96
CA ALA A 513 3.16 -2.19 -25.30
C ALA A 513 2.76 -1.23 -24.15
N PHE A 514 1.87 -1.63 -23.24
CA PHE A 514 1.40 -0.77 -22.15
C PHE A 514 2.22 -0.85 -20.86
N TRP A 515 3.16 -1.80 -20.73
CA TRP A 515 3.91 -1.98 -19.48
C TRP A 515 5.39 -2.28 -19.63
N LYS A 516 5.84 -2.84 -20.78
CA LYS A 516 7.20 -3.34 -20.95
C LYS A 516 8.26 -2.23 -20.88
N TYR A 517 7.99 -1.10 -21.51
CA TYR A 517 8.90 0.04 -21.56
C TYR A 517 8.41 1.27 -20.78
N ASP A 518 7.66 1.06 -19.69
CA ASP A 518 7.17 2.16 -18.85
C ASP A 518 8.31 3.09 -18.38
N TYR A 519 9.45 2.50 -18.01
CA TYR A 519 10.61 3.21 -17.46
C TYR A 519 11.68 3.56 -18.51
N GLN A 520 11.41 3.25 -19.76
CA GLN A 520 12.17 3.63 -20.95
C GLN A 520 11.24 4.30 -21.99
N ALA A 521 10.22 5.00 -21.51
CA ALA A 521 9.10 5.46 -22.31
C ALA A 521 9.57 6.27 -23.53
N TYR A 522 10.34 7.33 -23.34
CA TYR A 522 10.80 8.17 -24.46
C TYR A 522 11.83 7.50 -25.38
N GLU A 523 12.55 6.52 -24.89
CA GLU A 523 13.55 5.81 -25.70
C GLU A 523 12.91 4.78 -26.63
N LYS A 524 11.87 4.09 -26.14
CA LYS A 524 11.32 2.90 -26.82
C LYS A 524 9.80 2.75 -26.69
N GLY A 525 9.19 3.22 -25.61
CA GLY A 525 7.84 2.83 -25.20
C GLY A 525 6.74 3.84 -25.48
N PHE A 526 7.08 5.07 -25.89
CA PHE A 526 6.11 6.16 -25.98
C PHE A 526 6.46 7.20 -27.04
N ASN A 527 5.46 7.66 -27.78
CA ASN A 527 5.62 8.78 -28.71
C ASN A 527 4.33 9.60 -28.79
N TRP A 528 4.44 10.90 -28.57
CA TRP A 528 3.33 11.81 -28.84
C TRP A 528 3.05 11.88 -30.34
N VAL A 529 1.79 11.63 -30.71
CA VAL A 529 1.26 11.77 -32.09
C VAL A 529 0.58 13.11 -32.25
N LYS A 530 -0.21 13.52 -31.25
CA LYS A 530 -0.91 14.82 -31.28
C LYS A 530 -1.14 15.35 -29.87
N ILE A 531 -0.83 16.62 -29.68
CA ILE A 531 -1.23 17.41 -28.52
C ILE A 531 -2.02 18.60 -29.06
N ASP A 532 -3.34 18.57 -28.91
CA ASP A 532 -4.24 19.65 -29.30
C ASP A 532 -5.00 20.16 -28.08
N GLY A 533 -4.35 21.09 -27.35
CA GLY A 533 -4.91 21.67 -26.13
C GLY A 533 -6.19 22.46 -26.40
N ASP A 534 -6.32 23.12 -27.54
CA ASP A 534 -7.51 23.90 -27.89
C ASP A 534 -8.75 23.04 -28.05
N SER A 535 -8.58 21.82 -28.55
CA SER A 535 -9.64 20.82 -28.73
C SER A 535 -9.73 19.81 -27.56
N ASN A 536 -8.89 19.91 -26.54
CA ASN A 536 -8.78 18.94 -25.45
C ASN A 536 -8.53 17.49 -25.96
N LEU A 537 -7.73 17.37 -27.03
CA LEU A 537 -7.45 16.09 -27.68
C LEU A 537 -5.95 15.74 -27.52
N PHE A 538 -5.71 14.50 -27.11
CA PHE A 538 -4.35 13.98 -26.93
C PHE A 538 -4.25 12.60 -27.60
N ALA A 539 -3.19 12.39 -28.37
CA ALA A 539 -2.92 11.10 -28.99
C ALA A 539 -1.43 10.75 -28.85
N PHE A 540 -1.16 9.51 -28.52
CA PHE A 540 0.17 8.96 -28.43
C PHE A 540 0.20 7.46 -28.77
N SER A 541 1.37 6.99 -29.21
CA SER A 541 1.63 5.57 -29.38
C SER A 541 2.33 4.99 -28.14
N ARG A 542 1.94 3.78 -27.77
CA ARG A 542 2.65 2.89 -26.85
C ARG A 542 3.26 1.75 -27.65
N MET A 543 4.48 1.40 -27.30
CA MET A 543 5.28 0.46 -28.11
C MET A 543 5.97 -0.56 -27.22
N SER A 544 6.10 -1.79 -27.76
CA SER A 544 7.01 -2.81 -27.30
C SER A 544 7.87 -3.28 -28.48
N ASP A 545 8.59 -4.40 -28.35
CA ASP A 545 9.42 -4.95 -29.43
C ASP A 545 8.60 -5.32 -30.67
N ASP A 546 7.39 -5.82 -30.47
CA ASP A 546 6.57 -6.43 -31.50
C ASP A 546 5.21 -5.74 -31.72
N GLN A 547 4.84 -4.78 -30.89
CA GLN A 547 3.51 -4.17 -30.85
C GLN A 547 3.59 -2.64 -30.80
N GLU A 548 2.72 -1.98 -31.54
CA GLU A 548 2.46 -0.54 -31.46
C GLU A 548 0.96 -0.31 -31.32
N ILE A 549 0.54 0.41 -30.28
CA ILE A 549 -0.85 0.80 -30.03
C ILE A 549 -0.94 2.31 -29.98
N LEU A 550 -1.66 2.87 -30.96
CA LEU A 550 -2.03 4.28 -30.99
C LEU A 550 -3.24 4.47 -30.08
N THR A 551 -3.13 5.40 -29.14
CA THR A 551 -4.24 5.79 -28.27
C THR A 551 -4.63 7.23 -28.52
N ILE A 552 -5.94 7.50 -28.59
CA ILE A 552 -6.48 8.83 -28.88
C ILE A 552 -7.56 9.14 -27.85
N HIS A 553 -7.44 10.27 -27.18
CA HIS A 553 -8.29 10.67 -26.06
C HIS A 553 -8.93 12.03 -26.35
N ASN A 554 -10.24 12.04 -26.55
CA ASN A 554 -11.03 13.26 -26.65
C ASN A 554 -11.68 13.57 -25.30
N PHE A 555 -11.14 14.55 -24.59
CA PHE A 555 -11.72 15.06 -23.33
C PHE A 555 -12.66 16.26 -23.54
N ASN A 556 -13.00 16.57 -24.80
CA ASN A 556 -13.97 17.61 -25.13
C ASN A 556 -15.41 17.08 -24.97
N ASP A 557 -16.32 17.93 -24.53
CA ASP A 557 -17.75 17.65 -24.45
C ASP A 557 -18.46 17.78 -25.83
N GLN A 558 -17.71 18.03 -26.89
CA GLN A 558 -18.15 18.07 -28.27
C GLN A 558 -17.48 16.95 -29.08
N GLU A 559 -18.21 16.48 -30.11
CA GLU A 559 -17.62 15.64 -31.14
C GLU A 559 -16.63 16.48 -31.97
N LEU A 560 -15.47 15.89 -32.25
CA LEU A 560 -14.43 16.53 -33.05
C LEU A 560 -14.40 15.91 -34.46
N PHE A 561 -14.69 16.73 -35.46
CA PHE A 561 -14.62 16.35 -36.85
C PHE A 561 -13.24 16.67 -37.43
N ASP A 562 -12.85 15.93 -38.45
CA ASP A 562 -11.63 16.18 -39.22
C ASP A 562 -10.35 16.26 -38.35
N VAL A 563 -10.28 15.40 -37.32
CA VAL A 563 -9.06 15.29 -36.48
C VAL A 563 -7.95 14.69 -37.32
N HIS A 564 -6.98 15.52 -37.66
CA HIS A 564 -5.82 15.11 -38.42
C HIS A 564 -4.77 14.49 -37.51
N LEU A 565 -4.26 13.31 -37.89
CA LEU A 565 -3.17 12.59 -37.23
C LEU A 565 -2.02 12.39 -38.22
N ASP A 566 -0.82 12.77 -37.81
CA ASP A 566 0.40 12.55 -38.58
C ASP A 566 0.96 11.16 -38.27
N LEU A 567 0.61 10.19 -39.09
CA LEU A 567 0.98 8.79 -38.94
C LEU A 567 1.76 8.31 -40.17
N PRO A 568 2.65 7.30 -40.03
CA PRO A 568 3.41 6.76 -41.14
C PRO A 568 2.51 6.29 -42.29
N ALA A 569 2.81 6.73 -43.49
CA ALA A 569 2.13 6.25 -44.71
C ALA A 569 2.27 4.73 -44.88
N GLU A 570 1.31 4.13 -45.60
CA GLU A 570 1.27 2.69 -45.89
C GLU A 570 1.13 1.79 -44.64
N SER A 571 0.77 2.35 -43.49
CA SER A 571 0.45 1.60 -42.28
C SER A 571 -1.06 1.34 -42.21
N GLU A 572 -1.45 0.24 -41.57
CA GLU A 572 -2.82 -0.02 -41.17
C GLU A 572 -2.93 -0.01 -39.65
N TYR A 573 -3.89 0.73 -39.12
CA TYR A 573 -4.22 0.76 -37.71
C TYR A 573 -5.67 0.30 -37.50
N LYS A 574 -5.85 -0.83 -36.81
CA LYS A 574 -7.16 -1.44 -36.57
C LYS A 574 -7.68 -1.04 -35.19
N LEU A 575 -8.94 -0.58 -35.10
CA LEU A 575 -9.59 -0.28 -33.83
C LEU A 575 -9.76 -1.57 -33.00
N VAL A 576 -9.14 -1.61 -31.81
CA VAL A 576 -9.16 -2.74 -30.88
C VAL A 576 -9.89 -2.42 -29.57
N PHE A 577 -10.06 -1.14 -29.24
CA PHE A 577 -10.81 -0.71 -28.05
C PHE A 577 -11.45 0.67 -28.27
N SER A 578 -12.66 0.83 -27.72
CA SER A 578 -13.37 2.11 -27.64
C SER A 578 -14.02 2.24 -26.26
N SER A 579 -13.89 3.42 -25.64
CA SER A 579 -14.49 3.73 -24.34
C SER A 579 -15.96 4.13 -24.43
N THR A 580 -16.51 4.31 -25.63
CA THR A 580 -17.92 4.69 -25.83
C THR A 580 -18.89 3.60 -25.39
N THR A 581 -20.07 4.00 -24.94
CA THR A 581 -21.17 3.09 -24.64
C THR A 581 -21.92 2.65 -25.89
N ILE A 582 -21.73 3.35 -27.02
CA ILE A 582 -22.33 3.02 -28.29
C ILE A 582 -21.53 1.88 -28.93
N PRO A 583 -22.14 0.72 -29.25
CA PRO A 583 -21.45 -0.33 -29.95
C PRO A 583 -20.85 0.17 -31.27
N MET A 584 -19.54 -0.01 -31.42
CA MET A 584 -18.84 0.31 -32.67
C MET A 584 -18.31 -0.99 -33.28
N GLU A 585 -18.50 -1.14 -34.59
CA GLU A 585 -17.79 -2.17 -35.32
C GLU A 585 -16.30 -1.80 -35.40
N SER A 586 -15.44 -2.81 -35.38
CA SER A 586 -14.01 -2.59 -35.60
C SER A 586 -13.79 -2.10 -37.01
N PHE A 587 -13.02 -1.04 -37.18
CA PHE A 587 -12.62 -0.51 -38.49
C PHE A 587 -11.12 -0.22 -38.49
N SER A 588 -10.54 -0.13 -39.68
CA SER A 588 -9.15 0.25 -39.87
C SER A 588 -9.03 1.65 -40.44
N ILE A 589 -7.96 2.34 -40.05
CA ILE A 589 -7.52 3.60 -40.68
C ILE A 589 -6.24 3.36 -41.47
N TYR A 590 -6.13 4.02 -42.61
CA TYR A 590 -5.03 3.87 -43.56
C TYR A 590 -4.38 5.23 -43.84
N PRO A 591 -3.34 5.61 -43.11
CA PRO A 591 -2.61 6.85 -43.37
C PRO A 591 -1.96 6.86 -44.76
N ASN A 592 -1.98 8.01 -45.39
CA ASN A 592 -1.25 8.29 -46.63
C ASN A 592 -0.12 9.29 -46.36
N GLU A 593 0.55 9.82 -47.40
CA GLU A 593 1.65 10.79 -47.26
C GLU A 593 1.26 12.07 -46.50
N ASN A 594 -0.04 12.36 -46.37
CA ASN A 594 -0.58 13.50 -45.63
C ASN A 594 -1.18 13.07 -44.29
N GLY A 595 -0.88 11.85 -43.77
CA GLY A 595 -1.49 11.32 -42.56
C GLY A 595 -2.90 10.80 -42.77
N VAL A 596 -3.73 10.81 -41.71
CA VAL A 596 -5.13 10.36 -41.75
C VAL A 596 -6.02 11.34 -40.98
N THR A 597 -7.27 11.43 -41.40
CA THR A 597 -8.30 12.25 -40.72
C THR A 597 -9.38 11.32 -40.16
N ILE A 598 -9.78 11.53 -38.91
CA ILE A 598 -10.81 10.76 -38.23
C ILE A 598 -11.82 11.68 -37.53
N THR A 599 -12.98 11.13 -37.20
CA THR A 599 -13.95 11.78 -36.30
C THR A 599 -13.84 11.15 -34.92
N MET A 600 -13.75 11.97 -33.88
CA MET A 600 -13.67 11.53 -32.47
C MET A 600 -14.95 11.91 -31.74
N PRO A 601 -15.75 10.92 -31.28
CA PRO A 601 -16.91 11.21 -30.43
C PRO A 601 -16.51 11.97 -29.15
N ARG A 602 -17.47 12.71 -28.60
CA ARG A 602 -17.27 13.44 -27.33
C ARG A 602 -16.88 12.51 -26.19
N LEU A 603 -16.01 12.97 -25.28
CA LEU A 603 -15.64 12.26 -24.06
C LEU A 603 -15.30 10.78 -24.31
N THR A 604 -14.50 10.51 -25.34
CA THR A 604 -14.23 9.15 -25.81
C THR A 604 -12.74 8.92 -26.06
N SER A 605 -12.27 7.72 -25.78
CA SER A 605 -10.95 7.23 -26.14
C SER A 605 -11.02 6.05 -27.09
N PHE A 606 -10.07 6.02 -28.06
CA PHE A 606 -9.87 4.91 -28.99
C PHE A 606 -8.46 4.35 -28.84
N TYR A 607 -8.32 3.02 -28.97
CA TYR A 607 -7.05 2.34 -29.16
C TYR A 607 -7.03 1.65 -30.51
N PHE A 608 -6.00 1.89 -31.27
CA PHE A 608 -5.75 1.26 -32.57
C PHE A 608 -4.45 0.47 -32.52
N GLU A 609 -4.49 -0.77 -32.87
CA GLU A 609 -3.29 -1.60 -33.03
C GLU A 609 -2.76 -1.47 -34.44
N LYS A 610 -1.47 -1.18 -34.56
CA LYS A 610 -0.78 -1.16 -35.86
C LYS A 610 -0.63 -2.58 -36.36
N MET A 611 -1.16 -2.83 -37.53
CA MET A 611 -1.06 -4.14 -38.18
C MET A 611 0.33 -4.33 -38.79
N LYS A 612 0.85 -5.57 -38.68
CA LYS A 612 2.18 -5.94 -39.21
C LYS A 612 2.20 -5.96 -40.73
#